data_e9989c75f820ceaa56ed8601def7ba8b
#
_entry.id   e9989c75f820ceaa56ed8601def7ba8b
#
_cell.length_a   1.000
_cell.length_b   1.000
_cell.length_c   1.000
_cell.angle_alpha   90.00
_cell.angle_beta   90.00
_cell.angle_gamma   90.00
#
_symmetry.space_group_name_H-M   'P 1'
#
loop_
_entity.id
_entity.type
_entity.pdbx_description
1 polymer ?
#
loop_
_entity_poly.entity_id
_entity_poly.type
_entity_poly.pdbx_seq_one_letter_code
_entity_poly.pdbx_strand_id
1 'polypeptide(L)'
;MSAGVAGAIAPEGTPSLLSRERIVAKPGFNRWLVPPAALAIHLCIGMAYGLSVFWLPLTRALSVGKPAPAACPDMGVMTALFTTTCDWRVSDLVTVFSIGIVVLGLSAALFGGWLERAGPRKAGIAAALCWGGGFLIGAFGVYIHQLWIVWLGMGLIGGVGLGLGYISPVSTLIKWFPDRRGMATGMAIMGFGGGAMIGSPLADSLIKGFRTADAAGVWQTLAVMGVGYILFMLGGAFGYRVPPAGWRPDGWTSPTAKNAMIASGHVHLRDAHKTFQFWMIWLVLFLNVSAGIGVLALASPMLQEIFGGELIGLPGTGFSALDAGQKAQVAAIAAGFVGLLSLFNILGRFFWASMSDRIGRKGTYAIFFALGGLLYAAAPWAAGIGSQALFVAIFCVILSMYGGGFATVPAYLADVFGTQFVGAIHGRLLTAWSMAGIVGPFVITKIREAQVAAGVQGADLYGRTMYVLASFLAVGFLCNLLVRPLAQRWFMSDSERASLDVRAGATASGPSGSFGIGRGGFSAGAAVAWAVVGIPIVWGIGITLSKAFILFR
;
A
#
# COMPACT_ATOMS: atom_id res chain seq x y z
N MET A 1 30.57 54.18 34.35
CA MET A 1 31.13 53.54 33.14
C MET A 1 30.81 52.06 33.20
N SER A 2 29.74 51.65 32.56
CA SER A 2 29.39 50.22 32.39
C SER A 2 29.33 49.94 30.89
N ALA A 3 30.36 49.24 30.42
CA ALA A 3 30.44 48.80 29.02
C ALA A 3 29.47 47.66 28.80
N GLY A 4 28.48 47.87 27.93
CA GLY A 4 27.59 46.83 27.45
C GLY A 4 28.35 45.88 26.52
N VAL A 5 28.38 44.61 26.88
CA VAL A 5 28.85 43.55 25.99
C VAL A 5 27.76 43.28 24.94
N ALA A 6 27.94 43.82 23.75
CA ALA A 6 27.16 43.46 22.59
C ALA A 6 27.58 42.04 22.19
N GLY A 7 26.75 41.06 22.54
CA GLY A 7 26.90 39.69 22.05
C GLY A 7 26.77 39.66 20.53
N ALA A 8 27.86 39.40 19.83
CA ALA A 8 27.86 39.18 18.40
C ALA A 8 26.97 37.95 18.08
N ILE A 9 25.83 38.18 17.42
CA ILE A 9 24.99 37.13 16.84
C ILE A 9 25.83 36.54 15.69
N ALA A 10 26.30 35.30 15.87
CA ALA A 10 26.95 34.56 14.81
C ALA A 10 26.00 34.48 13.60
N PRO A 11 26.48 34.62 12.35
CA PRO A 11 25.62 34.52 11.19
C PRO A 11 24.98 33.13 11.14
N GLU A 12 23.64 33.11 11.21
CA GLU A 12 22.87 31.87 11.01
C GLU A 12 23.26 31.28 9.65
N GLY A 13 24.03 30.20 9.67
CA GLY A 13 24.40 29.46 8.47
C GLY A 13 23.12 29.03 7.74
N THR A 14 23.14 29.11 6.40
CA THR A 14 21.98 28.72 5.58
C THR A 14 21.51 27.32 5.96
N PRO A 15 20.23 27.15 6.31
CA PRO A 15 19.72 25.85 6.79
C PRO A 15 20.00 24.75 5.76
N SER A 16 20.45 23.57 6.21
CA SER A 16 20.73 22.41 5.37
C SER A 16 19.54 22.07 4.47
N LEU A 17 19.79 21.57 3.25
CA LEU A 17 18.74 21.12 2.32
C LEU A 17 17.78 20.08 2.93
N LEU A 18 18.23 19.36 3.96
CA LEU A 18 17.47 18.34 4.66
C LEU A 18 16.85 18.85 5.97
N SER A 19 17.06 20.12 6.33
CA SER A 19 16.46 20.68 7.54
C SER A 19 14.95 20.84 7.40
N ARG A 20 14.25 20.77 8.55
CA ARG A 20 12.79 20.93 8.60
C ARG A 20 12.36 22.33 8.15
N GLU A 21 13.14 23.35 8.45
CA GLU A 21 12.85 24.75 8.08
C GLU A 21 12.78 24.91 6.56
N ARG A 22 13.64 24.21 5.82
CA ARG A 22 13.67 24.24 4.35
C ARG A 22 12.45 23.60 3.68
N ILE A 23 11.71 22.75 4.39
CA ILE A 23 10.51 22.09 3.85
C ILE A 23 9.22 22.79 4.24
N VAL A 24 9.26 23.76 5.17
CA VAL A 24 8.08 24.60 5.47
C VAL A 24 7.74 25.41 4.22
N ALA A 25 6.48 25.37 3.82
CA ALA A 25 6.01 26.07 2.64
C ALA A 25 6.05 27.58 2.84
N LYS A 26 6.48 28.30 1.79
CA LYS A 26 6.44 29.76 1.76
C LYS A 26 5.01 30.26 1.50
N PRO A 27 4.68 31.52 1.87
CA PRO A 27 3.41 32.12 1.49
C PRO A 27 3.15 32.00 -0.03
N GLY A 28 1.91 31.72 -0.41
CA GLY A 28 1.53 31.51 -1.81
C GLY A 28 1.82 30.12 -2.39
N PHE A 29 2.35 29.17 -1.59
CA PHE A 29 2.60 27.82 -2.06
C PHE A 29 1.28 27.10 -2.42
N ASN A 30 1.24 26.50 -3.62
CA ASN A 30 0.08 25.71 -4.06
C ASN A 30 0.13 24.29 -3.46
N ARG A 31 -0.80 23.99 -2.54
CA ARG A 31 -0.89 22.68 -1.89
C ARG A 31 -1.09 21.50 -2.85
N TRP A 32 -1.62 21.73 -4.05
CA TRP A 32 -1.84 20.70 -5.08
C TRP A 32 -0.56 20.19 -5.75
N LEU A 33 0.60 20.77 -5.41
CA LEU A 33 1.91 20.23 -5.78
C LEU A 33 2.37 19.08 -4.88
N VAL A 34 1.76 18.92 -3.69
CA VAL A 34 2.15 17.88 -2.74
C VAL A 34 1.64 16.48 -3.11
N PRO A 35 0.39 16.31 -3.61
CA PRO A 35 -0.10 15.00 -4.02
C PRO A 35 0.74 14.31 -5.10
N PRO A 36 1.20 14.95 -6.20
CA PRO A 36 2.11 14.32 -7.15
C PRO A 36 3.42 13.83 -6.54
N ALA A 37 4.00 14.61 -5.61
CA ALA A 37 5.20 14.22 -4.88
C ALA A 37 4.96 12.96 -4.02
N ALA A 38 3.80 12.86 -3.37
CA ALA A 38 3.36 11.72 -2.61
C ALA A 38 3.11 10.48 -3.50
N LEU A 39 2.44 10.69 -4.63
CA LEU A 39 2.17 9.64 -5.63
C LEU A 39 3.46 9.07 -6.22
N ALA A 40 4.47 9.89 -6.49
CA ALA A 40 5.76 9.43 -7.01
C ALA A 40 6.39 8.37 -6.09
N ILE A 41 6.30 8.53 -4.78
CA ILE A 41 6.81 7.55 -3.81
C ILE A 41 5.90 6.31 -3.79
N HIS A 42 4.58 6.51 -3.67
CA HIS A 42 3.64 5.41 -3.56
C HIS A 42 3.56 4.52 -4.81
N LEU A 43 3.70 5.08 -6.01
CA LEU A 43 3.77 4.30 -7.25
C LEU A 43 4.99 3.36 -7.27
N CYS A 44 6.15 3.84 -6.82
CA CYS A 44 7.36 3.01 -6.78
C CYS A 44 7.22 1.87 -5.78
N ILE A 45 6.84 2.17 -4.53
CA ILE A 45 6.70 1.14 -3.50
C ILE A 45 5.52 0.19 -3.75
N GLY A 46 4.54 0.60 -4.54
CA GLY A 46 3.41 -0.23 -4.95
C GLY A 46 3.80 -1.42 -5.83
N MET A 47 5.02 -1.42 -6.41
CA MET A 47 5.58 -2.59 -7.09
C MET A 47 5.70 -3.82 -6.17
N ALA A 48 5.62 -3.65 -4.85
CA ALA A 48 5.55 -4.77 -3.92
C ALA A 48 4.46 -5.78 -4.29
N TYR A 49 3.31 -5.33 -4.78
CA TYR A 49 2.23 -6.21 -5.26
C TYR A 49 2.50 -6.83 -6.64
N GLY A 50 3.49 -6.34 -7.37
CA GLY A 50 3.90 -6.84 -8.68
C GLY A 50 5.12 -7.76 -8.65
N LEU A 51 5.71 -8.04 -7.48
CA LEU A 51 6.94 -8.85 -7.37
C LEU A 51 6.79 -10.25 -7.94
N SER A 52 5.58 -10.77 -8.03
CA SER A 52 5.30 -12.09 -8.62
C SER A 52 5.77 -12.24 -10.08
N VAL A 53 5.94 -11.14 -10.81
CA VAL A 53 6.46 -11.16 -12.19
C VAL A 53 7.89 -11.75 -12.28
N PHE A 54 8.64 -11.68 -11.19
CA PHE A 54 10.01 -12.18 -11.12
C PHE A 54 10.10 -13.67 -10.73
N TRP A 55 9.05 -14.27 -10.12
CA TRP A 55 9.17 -15.60 -9.54
C TRP A 55 9.49 -16.67 -10.58
N LEU A 56 8.72 -16.79 -11.64
CA LEU A 56 8.96 -17.80 -12.69
C LEU A 56 10.32 -17.61 -13.40
N PRO A 57 10.73 -16.40 -13.84
CA PRO A 57 12.07 -16.20 -14.38
C PRO A 57 13.20 -16.58 -13.41
N LEU A 58 13.02 -16.35 -12.10
CA LEU A 58 14.03 -16.68 -11.09
C LEU A 58 14.13 -18.19 -10.80
N THR A 59 13.03 -18.96 -10.97
CA THR A 59 13.09 -20.42 -10.85
C THR A 59 13.82 -21.09 -12.01
N ARG A 60 14.31 -20.33 -12.95
CA ARG A 60 15.06 -20.77 -14.14
C ARG A 60 16.35 -20.00 -14.33
N ALA A 61 16.86 -19.35 -13.29
CA ALA A 61 18.02 -18.46 -13.40
C ALA A 61 19.29 -19.19 -13.85
N LEU A 62 19.49 -20.44 -13.45
CA LEU A 62 20.62 -21.30 -13.84
C LEU A 62 20.31 -22.23 -15.02
N SER A 63 19.05 -22.41 -15.36
CA SER A 63 18.59 -23.37 -16.37
C SER A 63 17.89 -22.68 -17.53
N VAL A 64 18.32 -21.48 -17.90
CA VAL A 64 17.79 -20.76 -19.06
C VAL A 64 17.96 -21.63 -20.31
N GLY A 65 16.86 -21.79 -21.07
CA GLY A 65 16.87 -22.60 -22.30
C GLY A 65 16.86 -24.14 -22.08
N LYS A 66 16.98 -24.63 -20.85
CA LYS A 66 16.91 -26.06 -20.54
C LYS A 66 15.45 -26.52 -20.35
N PRO A 67 15.12 -27.79 -20.62
CA PRO A 67 13.74 -28.30 -20.50
C PRO A 67 13.22 -28.31 -19.06
N ALA A 68 14.07 -28.49 -18.04
CA ALA A 68 13.71 -28.52 -16.63
C ALA A 68 14.61 -27.60 -15.79
N PRO A 69 14.12 -27.10 -14.63
CA PRO A 69 14.95 -26.39 -13.66
C PRO A 69 16.07 -27.29 -13.14
N ALA A 70 17.21 -26.68 -12.79
CA ALA A 70 18.28 -27.36 -12.06
C ALA A 70 17.85 -27.56 -10.60
N ALA A 71 17.16 -28.67 -10.30
CA ALA A 71 16.66 -28.96 -8.96
C ALA A 71 17.72 -29.62 -8.09
N CYS A 72 17.80 -29.24 -6.80
CA CYS A 72 18.53 -29.99 -5.79
C CYS A 72 17.64 -31.07 -5.17
N PRO A 73 18.15 -32.31 -4.97
CA PRO A 73 17.38 -33.42 -4.40
C PRO A 73 16.79 -33.11 -3.02
N ASP A 74 17.56 -32.50 -2.13
CA ASP A 74 17.20 -32.19 -0.74
C ASP A 74 17.24 -30.68 -0.48
N MET A 75 16.32 -29.93 -1.12
CA MET A 75 16.25 -28.48 -0.99
C MET A 75 15.52 -28.07 0.30
N GLY A 76 16.20 -28.10 1.44
CA GLY A 76 15.78 -27.39 2.64
C GLY A 76 15.97 -25.88 2.51
N VAL A 77 15.37 -25.09 3.42
CA VAL A 77 15.48 -23.61 3.39
C VAL A 77 16.95 -23.16 3.48
N MET A 78 17.74 -23.80 4.33
CA MET A 78 19.18 -23.46 4.48
C MET A 78 19.97 -23.75 3.20
N THR A 79 19.69 -24.86 2.53
CA THR A 79 20.29 -25.18 1.23
C THR A 79 19.90 -24.14 0.19
N ALA A 80 18.62 -23.77 0.11
CA ALA A 80 18.12 -22.78 -0.84
C ALA A 80 18.79 -21.40 -0.65
N LEU A 81 19.06 -20.99 0.60
CA LEU A 81 19.68 -19.70 0.91
C LEU A 81 21.10 -19.55 0.37
N PHE A 82 21.89 -20.62 0.39
CA PHE A 82 23.33 -20.57 0.12
C PHE A 82 23.77 -21.35 -1.13
N THR A 83 22.85 -22.08 -1.79
CA THR A 83 23.19 -22.82 -3.01
C THR A 83 23.48 -21.90 -4.19
N THR A 84 24.48 -22.27 -4.99
CA THR A 84 24.82 -21.63 -6.28
C THR A 84 24.65 -22.58 -7.47
N THR A 85 24.23 -23.82 -7.22
CA THR A 85 24.21 -24.90 -8.23
C THR A 85 22.80 -25.32 -8.62
N CYS A 86 21.77 -24.92 -7.86
CA CYS A 86 20.38 -25.30 -8.10
C CYS A 86 19.48 -24.07 -8.22
N ASP A 87 18.49 -24.15 -9.09
CA ASP A 87 17.44 -23.12 -9.21
C ASP A 87 16.58 -23.06 -7.94
N TRP A 88 16.14 -21.85 -7.58
CA TRP A 88 15.27 -21.63 -6.43
C TRP A 88 13.83 -22.06 -6.70
N ARG A 89 13.13 -22.53 -5.67
CA ARG A 89 11.70 -22.82 -5.75
C ARG A 89 10.88 -21.53 -5.63
N VAL A 90 9.67 -21.55 -6.17
CA VAL A 90 8.72 -20.44 -6.04
C VAL A 90 8.46 -20.10 -4.55
N SER A 91 8.33 -21.12 -3.69
CA SER A 91 8.14 -20.95 -2.24
C SER A 91 9.26 -20.13 -1.57
N ASP A 92 10.51 -20.36 -1.98
CA ASP A 92 11.68 -19.68 -1.43
C ASP A 92 11.70 -18.20 -1.88
N LEU A 93 11.26 -17.93 -3.11
CA LEU A 93 11.17 -16.59 -3.68
C LEU A 93 9.99 -15.78 -3.11
N VAL A 94 8.83 -16.40 -2.93
CA VAL A 94 7.64 -15.73 -2.34
C VAL A 94 7.92 -15.24 -0.91
N THR A 95 8.84 -15.91 -0.19
CA THR A 95 9.27 -15.48 1.14
C THR A 95 9.82 -14.05 1.16
N VAL A 96 10.42 -13.57 0.07
CA VAL A 96 10.83 -12.15 -0.10
C VAL A 96 9.65 -11.20 0.16
N PHE A 97 8.49 -11.49 -0.44
CA PHE A 97 7.27 -10.68 -0.25
C PHE A 97 6.79 -10.75 1.21
N SER A 98 6.78 -11.94 1.81
CA SER A 98 6.34 -12.13 3.19
C SER A 98 7.23 -11.35 4.17
N ILE A 99 8.56 -11.43 4.03
CA ILE A 99 9.51 -10.63 4.81
C ILE A 99 9.21 -9.13 4.60
N GLY A 100 9.07 -8.70 3.34
CA GLY A 100 8.80 -7.30 2.98
C GLY A 100 7.55 -6.74 3.67
N ILE A 101 6.45 -7.48 3.69
CA ILE A 101 5.19 -7.04 4.33
C ILE A 101 5.30 -7.02 5.87
N VAL A 102 5.98 -8.00 6.47
CA VAL A 102 6.23 -7.99 7.93
C VAL A 102 7.09 -6.79 8.30
N VAL A 103 8.20 -6.59 7.59
CA VAL A 103 9.13 -5.48 7.85
C VAL A 103 8.49 -4.12 7.55
N LEU A 104 7.59 -4.02 6.55
CA LEU A 104 6.80 -2.81 6.30
C LEU A 104 6.08 -2.34 7.56
N GLY A 105 5.29 -3.20 8.19
CA GLY A 105 4.54 -2.82 9.39
C GLY A 105 5.44 -2.53 10.58
N LEU A 106 6.49 -3.34 10.79
CA LEU A 106 7.45 -3.13 11.88
C LEU A 106 8.22 -1.82 11.70
N SER A 107 8.75 -1.54 10.51
CA SER A 107 9.50 -0.32 10.24
C SER A 107 8.62 0.93 10.32
N ALA A 108 7.40 0.87 9.79
CA ALA A 108 6.43 1.96 9.93
C ALA A 108 6.11 2.24 11.41
N ALA A 109 5.95 1.21 12.23
CA ALA A 109 5.69 1.34 13.66
C ALA A 109 6.89 1.95 14.43
N LEU A 110 8.11 1.49 14.12
CA LEU A 110 9.33 1.93 14.80
C LEU A 110 9.75 3.35 14.36
N PHE A 111 9.75 3.61 13.05
CA PHE A 111 10.23 4.87 12.50
C PHE A 111 9.17 5.96 12.35
N GLY A 112 7.88 5.68 12.63
CA GLY A 112 6.84 6.68 12.59
C GLY A 112 7.10 7.89 13.49
N GLY A 113 7.60 7.67 14.71
CA GLY A 113 8.02 8.75 15.63
C GLY A 113 9.21 9.55 15.12
N TRP A 114 10.14 8.92 14.40
CA TRP A 114 11.25 9.61 13.74
C TRP A 114 10.76 10.45 12.56
N LEU A 115 9.82 9.95 11.75
CA LEU A 115 9.20 10.71 10.66
C LEU A 115 8.61 12.05 11.15
N GLU A 116 7.89 12.04 12.27
CA GLU A 116 7.26 13.27 12.78
C GLU A 116 8.29 14.32 13.23
N ARG A 117 9.47 13.89 13.69
CA ARG A 117 10.58 14.78 14.08
C ARG A 117 11.45 15.21 12.92
N ALA A 118 11.86 14.24 12.09
CA ALA A 118 12.81 14.44 10.99
C ALA A 118 12.17 15.10 9.76
N GLY A 119 10.86 14.99 9.62
CA GLY A 119 10.07 15.48 8.50
C GLY A 119 9.98 14.52 7.31
N PRO A 120 8.98 14.73 6.43
CA PRO A 120 8.66 13.80 5.36
C PRO A 120 9.75 13.69 4.29
N ARG A 121 10.55 14.74 4.06
CA ARG A 121 11.64 14.70 3.07
C ARG A 121 12.70 13.68 3.45
N LYS A 122 13.20 13.72 4.70
CA LYS A 122 14.21 12.76 5.16
C LYS A 122 13.66 11.34 5.13
N ALA A 123 12.40 11.14 5.54
CA ALA A 123 11.75 9.84 5.47
C ALA A 123 11.57 9.34 4.03
N GLY A 124 11.20 10.23 3.10
CA GLY A 124 11.10 9.90 1.68
C GLY A 124 12.45 9.55 1.04
N ILE A 125 13.53 10.24 1.41
CA ILE A 125 14.89 9.92 0.96
C ILE A 125 15.33 8.55 1.51
N ALA A 126 15.13 8.30 2.81
CA ALA A 126 15.44 7.00 3.40
C ALA A 126 14.63 5.87 2.74
N ALA A 127 13.34 6.13 2.47
CA ALA A 127 12.50 5.18 1.73
C ALA A 127 13.04 4.90 0.32
N ALA A 128 13.46 5.93 -0.42
CA ALA A 128 14.02 5.80 -1.76
C ALA A 128 15.29 4.95 -1.76
N LEU A 129 16.21 5.23 -0.83
CA LEU A 129 17.46 4.49 -0.70
C LEU A 129 17.24 3.05 -0.24
N CYS A 130 16.32 2.82 0.70
CA CYS A 130 16.00 1.46 1.16
C CYS A 130 15.25 0.66 0.08
N TRP A 131 14.23 1.23 -0.56
CA TRP A 131 13.44 0.51 -1.57
C TRP A 131 14.27 0.23 -2.82
N GLY A 132 14.80 1.26 -3.48
CA GLY A 132 15.60 1.08 -4.68
C GLY A 132 16.95 0.40 -4.41
N GLY A 133 17.61 0.70 -3.27
CA GLY A 133 18.81 -0.01 -2.81
C GLY A 133 18.53 -1.49 -2.54
N GLY A 134 17.37 -1.82 -1.99
CA GLY A 134 16.89 -3.19 -1.83
C GLY A 134 16.81 -3.96 -3.16
N PHE A 135 16.32 -3.30 -4.23
CA PHE A 135 16.33 -3.85 -5.59
C PHE A 135 17.76 -4.04 -6.14
N LEU A 136 18.67 -3.09 -5.89
CA LEU A 136 20.08 -3.20 -6.32
C LEU A 136 20.80 -4.33 -5.60
N ILE A 137 20.61 -4.47 -4.28
CA ILE A 137 21.16 -5.57 -3.49
C ILE A 137 20.55 -6.91 -3.96
N GLY A 138 19.22 -6.93 -4.22
CA GLY A 138 18.55 -8.08 -4.80
C GLY A 138 19.10 -8.46 -6.18
N ALA A 139 19.35 -7.47 -7.04
CA ALA A 139 20.00 -7.68 -8.35
C ALA A 139 21.37 -8.35 -8.21
N PHE A 140 22.19 -7.86 -7.27
CA PHE A 140 23.48 -8.48 -6.97
C PHE A 140 23.31 -9.92 -6.46
N GLY A 141 22.35 -10.17 -5.56
CA GLY A 141 22.03 -11.52 -5.07
C GLY A 141 21.60 -12.48 -6.19
N VAL A 142 20.82 -12.00 -7.15
CA VAL A 142 20.46 -12.79 -8.34
C VAL A 142 21.66 -13.02 -9.25
N TYR A 143 22.51 -12.01 -9.44
CA TYR A 143 23.72 -12.10 -10.28
C TYR A 143 24.70 -13.17 -9.79
N ILE A 144 24.96 -13.23 -8.47
CA ILE A 144 25.83 -14.24 -7.87
C ILE A 144 25.10 -15.48 -7.37
N HIS A 145 23.80 -15.59 -7.65
CA HIS A 145 22.91 -16.68 -7.26
C HIS A 145 22.93 -16.98 -5.75
N GLN A 146 22.69 -15.96 -4.91
CA GLN A 146 22.63 -16.04 -3.46
C GLN A 146 21.27 -15.56 -2.93
N LEU A 147 20.39 -16.48 -2.57
CA LEU A 147 19.02 -16.15 -2.15
C LEU A 147 18.95 -15.32 -0.87
N TRP A 148 19.84 -15.56 0.09
CA TRP A 148 19.88 -14.78 1.34
C TRP A 148 20.13 -13.29 1.08
N ILE A 149 20.90 -12.94 0.04
CA ILE A 149 21.11 -11.54 -0.38
C ILE A 149 19.84 -10.96 -1.00
N VAL A 150 19.10 -11.76 -1.75
CA VAL A 150 17.78 -11.34 -2.29
C VAL A 150 16.79 -11.08 -1.14
N TRP A 151 16.76 -11.95 -0.12
CA TRP A 151 15.92 -11.77 1.06
C TRP A 151 16.34 -10.53 1.86
N LEU A 152 17.64 -10.32 2.07
CA LEU A 152 18.19 -9.15 2.74
C LEU A 152 17.84 -7.86 1.98
N GLY A 153 18.12 -7.83 0.67
CA GLY A 153 17.91 -6.65 -0.17
C GLY A 153 16.43 -6.32 -0.34
N MET A 154 15.69 -7.17 -1.05
CA MET A 154 14.31 -6.89 -1.41
C MET A 154 13.33 -7.11 -0.24
N GLY A 155 13.58 -8.11 0.60
CA GLY A 155 12.73 -8.42 1.75
C GLY A 155 12.96 -7.47 2.91
N LEU A 156 14.14 -7.48 3.51
CA LEU A 156 14.41 -6.72 4.74
C LEU A 156 14.63 -5.22 4.46
N ILE A 157 15.62 -4.85 3.67
CA ILE A 157 15.94 -3.44 3.39
C ILE A 157 14.82 -2.79 2.58
N GLY A 158 14.33 -3.47 1.54
CA GLY A 158 13.16 -3.04 0.77
C GLY A 158 11.91 -2.88 1.63
N GLY A 159 11.68 -3.80 2.60
CA GLY A 159 10.58 -3.71 3.56
C GLY A 159 10.65 -2.46 4.45
N VAL A 160 11.86 -2.04 4.87
CA VAL A 160 12.04 -0.74 5.55
C VAL A 160 11.66 0.42 4.63
N GLY A 161 12.10 0.35 3.37
CA GLY A 161 11.72 1.33 2.34
C GLY A 161 10.21 1.41 2.11
N LEU A 162 9.54 0.26 2.11
CA LEU A 162 8.07 0.17 2.03
C LEU A 162 7.40 0.89 3.20
N GLY A 163 7.80 0.61 4.43
CA GLY A 163 7.17 1.20 5.61
C GLY A 163 7.34 2.72 5.68
N LEU A 164 8.56 3.23 5.51
CA LEU A 164 8.84 4.68 5.48
C LEU A 164 8.16 5.37 4.30
N GLY A 165 8.21 4.74 3.11
CA GLY A 165 7.57 5.23 1.89
C GLY A 165 6.07 5.26 1.98
N TYR A 166 5.45 4.39 2.80
CA TYR A 166 4.00 4.35 2.98
C TYR A 166 3.50 5.46 3.93
N ILE A 167 4.16 5.65 5.08
CA ILE A 167 3.68 6.60 6.09
C ILE A 167 3.99 8.06 5.77
N SER A 168 5.08 8.35 5.04
CA SER A 168 5.50 9.74 4.78
C SER A 168 4.55 10.53 3.88
N PRO A 169 3.99 10.00 2.77
CA PRO A 169 2.97 10.68 1.98
C PRO A 169 1.68 10.94 2.74
N VAL A 170 1.22 9.92 3.47
CA VAL A 170 -0.05 9.97 4.21
C VAL A 170 0.01 11.03 5.30
N SER A 171 1.06 11.04 6.14
CA SER A 171 1.26 12.05 7.18
C SER A 171 1.31 13.47 6.61
N THR A 172 1.95 13.63 5.45
CA THR A 172 2.10 14.94 4.81
C THR A 172 0.77 15.46 4.26
N LEU A 173 0.04 14.63 3.53
CA LEU A 173 -1.21 15.05 2.88
C LEU A 173 -2.34 15.33 3.87
N ILE A 174 -2.45 14.57 4.97
CA ILE A 174 -3.45 14.86 6.02
C ILE A 174 -3.26 16.27 6.60
N LYS A 175 -2.01 16.74 6.73
CA LYS A 175 -1.70 18.08 7.25
C LYS A 175 -2.04 19.20 6.26
N TRP A 176 -1.96 18.94 4.95
CA TRP A 176 -2.31 19.88 3.90
C TRP A 176 -3.80 19.95 3.56
N PHE A 177 -4.56 18.89 3.83
CA PHE A 177 -5.97 18.77 3.49
C PHE A 177 -6.84 18.45 4.71
N PRO A 178 -6.85 19.33 5.74
CA PRO A 178 -7.69 19.12 6.91
C PRO A 178 -9.19 19.20 6.56
N ASP A 179 -9.52 19.88 5.45
CA ASP A 179 -10.85 20.04 4.87
C ASP A 179 -11.36 18.79 4.14
N ARG A 180 -10.44 17.93 3.65
CA ARG A 180 -10.74 16.74 2.83
C ARG A 180 -9.75 15.62 3.10
N ARG A 181 -9.66 15.17 4.35
CA ARG A 181 -8.65 14.18 4.81
C ARG A 181 -8.75 12.86 4.06
N GLY A 182 -9.99 12.37 3.84
CA GLY A 182 -10.23 11.13 3.10
C GLY A 182 -9.78 11.23 1.66
N MET A 183 -10.16 12.29 0.94
CA MET A 183 -9.69 12.52 -0.43
C MET A 183 -8.17 12.56 -0.50
N ALA A 184 -7.52 13.25 0.43
CA ALA A 184 -6.06 13.38 0.46
C ALA A 184 -5.36 12.04 0.68
N THR A 185 -5.83 11.23 1.63
CA THR A 185 -5.30 9.89 1.87
C THR A 185 -5.62 8.95 0.71
N GLY A 186 -6.80 9.07 0.11
CA GLY A 186 -7.18 8.34 -1.09
C GLY A 186 -6.24 8.59 -2.25
N MET A 187 -5.93 9.87 -2.54
CA MET A 187 -4.96 10.24 -3.59
C MET A 187 -3.56 9.68 -3.33
N ALA A 188 -3.08 9.75 -2.08
CA ALA A 188 -1.79 9.19 -1.74
C ALA A 188 -1.77 7.67 -1.99
N ILE A 189 -2.70 6.96 -1.35
CA ILE A 189 -2.66 5.51 -1.24
C ILE A 189 -3.09 4.82 -2.55
N MET A 190 -3.85 5.51 -3.43
CA MET A 190 -4.14 4.96 -4.76
C MET A 190 -2.85 4.69 -5.57
N GLY A 191 -1.80 5.50 -5.39
CA GLY A 191 -0.50 5.27 -6.01
C GLY A 191 0.11 3.92 -5.65
N PHE A 192 0.02 3.52 -4.38
CA PHE A 192 0.48 2.20 -3.95
C PHE A 192 -0.29 1.07 -4.66
N GLY A 193 -1.61 1.19 -4.81
CA GLY A 193 -2.40 0.22 -5.57
C GLY A 193 -2.03 0.18 -7.06
N GLY A 194 -1.65 1.34 -7.64
CA GLY A 194 -1.27 1.49 -9.05
C GLY A 194 0.14 1.03 -9.40
N GLY A 195 1.02 0.89 -8.41
CA GLY A 195 2.43 0.59 -8.66
C GLY A 195 2.68 -0.72 -9.37
N ALA A 196 1.98 -1.79 -9.01
CA ALA A 196 2.07 -3.09 -9.67
C ALA A 196 1.52 -3.05 -11.11
N MET A 197 0.45 -2.28 -11.33
CA MET A 197 -0.18 -2.12 -12.65
C MET A 197 0.78 -1.49 -13.68
N ILE A 198 1.70 -0.64 -13.21
CA ILE A 198 2.75 -0.03 -14.03
C ILE A 198 4.01 -0.91 -13.99
N GLY A 199 4.44 -1.30 -12.80
CA GLY A 199 5.72 -1.95 -12.57
C GLY A 199 5.79 -3.36 -13.14
N SER A 200 4.70 -4.16 -13.12
CA SER A 200 4.74 -5.52 -13.66
C SER A 200 4.89 -5.57 -15.19
N PRO A 201 4.13 -4.80 -16.00
CA PRO A 201 4.39 -4.73 -17.44
C PRO A 201 5.76 -4.17 -17.80
N LEU A 202 6.24 -3.17 -17.03
CA LEU A 202 7.59 -2.63 -17.22
C LEU A 202 8.66 -3.69 -16.95
N ALA A 203 8.52 -4.42 -15.82
CA ALA A 203 9.45 -5.50 -15.48
C ALA A 203 9.44 -6.62 -16.52
N ASP A 204 8.26 -7.04 -17.00
CA ASP A 204 8.13 -8.06 -18.05
C ASP A 204 8.82 -7.62 -19.35
N SER A 205 8.64 -6.36 -19.75
CA SER A 205 9.30 -5.79 -20.94
C SER A 205 10.81 -5.73 -20.79
N LEU A 206 11.31 -5.34 -19.61
CA LEU A 206 12.75 -5.30 -19.33
C LEU A 206 13.36 -6.70 -19.27
N ILE A 207 12.68 -7.66 -18.61
CA ILE A 207 13.10 -9.08 -18.56
C ILE A 207 13.26 -9.62 -19.99
N LYS A 208 12.27 -9.39 -20.85
CA LYS A 208 12.32 -9.80 -22.26
C LYS A 208 13.43 -9.13 -23.03
N GLY A 209 13.66 -7.85 -22.78
CA GLY A 209 14.73 -7.07 -23.43
C GLY A 209 16.14 -7.48 -23.02
N PHE A 210 16.33 -7.88 -21.75
CA PHE A 210 17.63 -8.33 -21.23
C PHE A 210 17.86 -9.84 -21.33
N ARG A 211 16.85 -10.61 -21.72
CA ARG A 211 16.96 -12.06 -21.86
C ARG A 211 17.90 -12.43 -23.02
N THR A 212 18.82 -13.34 -22.74
CA THR A 212 19.71 -13.97 -23.73
C THR A 212 19.57 -15.49 -23.70
N ALA A 213 20.35 -16.20 -24.51
CA ALA A 213 20.39 -17.66 -24.47
C ALA A 213 20.82 -18.21 -23.09
N ASP A 214 21.69 -17.47 -22.40
CA ASP A 214 22.34 -17.91 -21.15
C ASP A 214 21.91 -17.11 -19.90
N ALA A 215 21.07 -16.07 -20.06
CA ALA A 215 20.64 -15.23 -18.97
C ALA A 215 19.15 -14.95 -18.98
N ALA A 216 18.50 -15.09 -17.82
CA ALA A 216 17.07 -14.85 -17.65
C ALA A 216 16.67 -13.34 -17.73
N GLY A 217 17.63 -12.41 -17.72
CA GLY A 217 17.38 -10.97 -17.78
C GLY A 217 16.90 -10.33 -16.48
N VAL A 218 16.80 -11.08 -15.38
CA VAL A 218 16.16 -10.62 -14.13
C VAL A 218 17.05 -9.66 -13.35
N TRP A 219 18.35 -9.97 -13.17
CA TRP A 219 19.21 -9.09 -12.38
C TRP A 219 19.39 -7.71 -13.00
N GLN A 220 19.50 -7.64 -14.33
CA GLN A 220 19.56 -6.37 -15.08
C GLN A 220 18.26 -5.57 -14.89
N THR A 221 17.11 -6.25 -14.97
CA THR A 221 15.80 -5.65 -14.75
C THR A 221 15.69 -5.07 -13.34
N LEU A 222 16.08 -5.82 -12.32
CA LEU A 222 16.09 -5.36 -10.92
C LEU A 222 17.01 -4.15 -10.74
N ALA A 223 18.19 -4.16 -11.36
CA ALA A 223 19.16 -3.04 -11.30
C ALA A 223 18.58 -1.77 -11.92
N VAL A 224 18.03 -1.86 -13.14
CA VAL A 224 17.41 -0.72 -13.85
C VAL A 224 16.22 -0.17 -13.05
N MET A 225 15.34 -1.04 -12.57
CA MET A 225 14.19 -0.63 -11.75
C MET A 225 14.64 -0.02 -10.41
N GLY A 226 15.67 -0.59 -9.77
CA GLY A 226 16.23 -0.06 -8.52
C GLY A 226 16.74 1.38 -8.67
N VAL A 227 17.51 1.66 -9.71
CA VAL A 227 17.97 3.02 -10.04
C VAL A 227 16.79 3.93 -10.35
N GLY A 228 15.86 3.48 -11.19
CA GLY A 228 14.65 4.22 -11.53
C GLY A 228 13.83 4.60 -10.31
N TYR A 229 13.64 3.68 -9.38
CA TYR A 229 12.92 3.92 -8.13
C TYR A 229 13.64 4.94 -7.23
N ILE A 230 14.97 4.84 -7.08
CA ILE A 230 15.73 5.84 -6.33
C ILE A 230 15.49 7.23 -6.91
N LEU A 231 15.68 7.40 -8.22
CA LEU A 231 15.56 8.69 -8.87
C LEU A 231 14.14 9.27 -8.78
N PHE A 232 13.12 8.45 -9.06
CA PHE A 232 11.73 8.90 -9.05
C PHE A 232 11.23 9.23 -7.64
N MET A 233 11.57 8.39 -6.65
CA MET A 233 11.22 8.63 -5.25
C MET A 233 12.00 9.81 -4.66
N LEU A 234 13.26 10.04 -5.03
CA LEU A 234 14.01 11.24 -4.62
C LEU A 234 13.34 12.49 -5.18
N GLY A 235 12.91 12.49 -6.45
CA GLY A 235 12.11 13.56 -7.03
C GLY A 235 10.88 13.89 -6.18
N GLY A 236 10.12 12.87 -5.79
CA GLY A 236 8.98 13.00 -4.86
C GLY A 236 9.38 13.54 -3.49
N ALA A 237 10.45 13.00 -2.88
CA ALA A 237 10.92 13.41 -1.56
C ALA A 237 11.35 14.89 -1.52
N PHE A 238 12.05 15.37 -2.54
CA PHE A 238 12.42 16.78 -2.66
C PHE A 238 11.23 17.69 -2.99
N GLY A 239 10.19 17.16 -3.62
CA GLY A 239 8.90 17.84 -3.84
C GLY A 239 8.11 18.10 -2.56
N TYR A 240 8.36 17.37 -1.47
CA TYR A 240 7.63 17.55 -0.22
C TYR A 240 7.78 18.93 0.39
N ARG A 241 6.64 19.47 0.84
CA ARG A 241 6.52 20.65 1.69
C ARG A 241 5.54 20.33 2.82
N VAL A 242 5.75 20.94 3.96
CA VAL A 242 4.81 20.90 5.10
C VAL A 242 4.16 22.25 5.27
N PRO A 243 2.90 22.30 5.72
CA PRO A 243 2.26 23.58 6.02
C PRO A 243 2.95 24.27 7.20
N PRO A 244 2.98 25.60 7.23
CA PRO A 244 3.46 26.35 8.39
C PRO A 244 2.56 26.12 9.61
N ALA A 245 3.08 26.39 10.80
CA ALA A 245 2.32 26.25 12.04
C ALA A 245 1.04 27.11 12.00
N GLY A 246 -0.08 26.55 12.46
CA GLY A 246 -1.37 27.24 12.46
C GLY A 246 -2.03 27.42 11.09
N TRP A 247 -1.43 26.92 10.01
CA TRP A 247 -2.01 27.03 8.68
C TRP A 247 -3.37 26.32 8.57
N ARG A 248 -4.31 26.97 7.90
CA ARG A 248 -5.65 26.43 7.58
C ARG A 248 -6.04 26.87 6.17
N PRO A 249 -6.85 26.07 5.45
CA PRO A 249 -7.45 26.51 4.19
C PRO A 249 -8.38 27.71 4.41
N ASP A 250 -8.44 28.63 3.44
CA ASP A 250 -9.29 29.81 3.51
C ASP A 250 -10.76 29.42 3.69
N GLY A 251 -11.46 30.09 4.61
CA GLY A 251 -12.87 29.85 4.91
C GLY A 251 -13.18 28.51 5.61
N TRP A 252 -12.17 27.69 5.93
CA TRP A 252 -12.40 26.43 6.63
C TRP A 252 -12.38 26.60 8.15
N THR A 253 -13.42 26.10 8.81
CA THR A 253 -13.52 25.99 10.27
C THR A 253 -13.52 24.53 10.68
N SER A 254 -12.89 24.20 11.80
CA SER A 254 -12.84 22.82 12.28
C SER A 254 -14.24 22.28 12.58
N PRO A 255 -14.62 21.09 12.04
CA PRO A 255 -15.94 20.50 12.26
C PRO A 255 -16.14 19.89 13.66
N THR A 256 -15.20 20.04 14.59
CA THR A 256 -15.21 19.42 15.93
C THR A 256 -16.48 19.70 16.72
N ALA A 257 -17.11 20.87 16.54
CA ALA A 257 -18.35 21.21 17.24
C ALA A 257 -19.58 20.42 16.76
N LYS A 258 -19.52 19.79 15.59
CA LYS A 258 -20.66 19.12 14.95
C LYS A 258 -20.62 17.58 15.02
N ASN A 259 -19.45 16.99 15.29
CA ASN A 259 -19.27 15.54 15.29
C ASN A 259 -18.37 15.09 16.46
N ALA A 260 -18.97 14.42 17.43
CA ALA A 260 -18.27 13.91 18.61
C ALA A 260 -17.14 12.90 18.30
N MET A 261 -17.16 12.28 17.11
CA MET A 261 -16.09 11.37 16.68
C MET A 261 -14.81 12.10 16.24
N ILE A 262 -14.87 13.42 16.02
CA ILE A 262 -13.70 14.22 15.62
C ILE A 262 -13.03 14.77 16.86
N ALA A 263 -11.77 14.40 17.06
CA ALA A 263 -10.95 14.81 18.20
C ALA A 263 -10.85 16.33 18.31
N SER A 264 -11.10 16.86 19.50
CA SER A 264 -10.90 18.27 19.84
C SER A 264 -9.43 18.63 20.11
N GLY A 265 -8.58 17.63 20.33
CA GLY A 265 -7.16 17.76 20.63
C GLY A 265 -6.30 16.74 19.91
N HIS A 266 -5.09 16.52 20.41
CA HIS A 266 -4.14 15.56 19.87
C HIS A 266 -3.70 14.58 20.93
N VAL A 267 -3.60 13.30 20.60
CA VAL A 267 -3.09 12.24 21.48
C VAL A 267 -1.60 12.06 21.24
N HIS A 268 -0.84 11.92 22.31
CA HIS A 268 0.59 11.63 22.20
C HIS A 268 0.82 10.20 21.68
N LEU A 269 1.85 10.01 20.86
CA LEU A 269 2.16 8.70 20.26
C LEU A 269 2.27 7.57 21.29
N ARG A 270 2.89 7.83 22.49
CA ARG A 270 3.08 6.83 23.55
C ARG A 270 1.77 6.33 24.17
N ASP A 271 0.66 7.10 24.03
CA ASP A 271 -0.60 6.81 24.70
C ASP A 271 -1.66 6.26 23.73
N ALA A 272 -1.53 6.52 22.43
CA ALA A 272 -2.49 6.10 21.41
C ALA A 272 -2.79 4.58 21.47
N HIS A 273 -1.75 3.74 21.56
CA HIS A 273 -1.91 2.27 21.60
C HIS A 273 -2.40 1.72 22.95
N LYS A 274 -2.49 2.57 23.99
CA LYS A 274 -3.10 2.19 25.29
C LYS A 274 -4.62 2.33 25.26
N THR A 275 -5.18 2.97 24.23
CA THR A 275 -6.61 3.21 24.11
C THR A 275 -7.34 2.03 23.50
N PHE A 276 -8.56 1.77 23.97
CA PHE A 276 -9.45 0.76 23.39
C PHE A 276 -9.73 1.05 21.89
N GLN A 277 -9.88 2.32 21.53
CA GLN A 277 -10.16 2.75 20.16
C GLN A 277 -9.06 2.34 19.17
N PHE A 278 -7.79 2.41 19.58
CA PHE A 278 -6.67 1.98 18.74
C PHE A 278 -6.79 0.50 18.36
N TRP A 279 -7.07 -0.37 19.34
CA TRP A 279 -7.17 -1.81 19.09
C TRP A 279 -8.43 -2.18 18.31
N MET A 280 -9.55 -1.45 18.50
CA MET A 280 -10.74 -1.66 17.67
C MET A 280 -10.47 -1.27 16.21
N ILE A 281 -9.81 -0.15 15.95
CA ILE A 281 -9.44 0.26 14.58
C ILE A 281 -8.38 -0.69 14.01
N TRP A 282 -7.47 -1.22 14.84
CA TRP A 282 -6.50 -2.24 14.44
C TRP A 282 -7.21 -3.52 13.97
N LEU A 283 -8.20 -4.01 14.73
CA LEU A 283 -9.01 -5.17 14.34
C LEU A 283 -9.87 -4.88 13.10
N VAL A 284 -10.44 -3.69 13.01
CA VAL A 284 -11.18 -3.23 11.81
C VAL A 284 -10.30 -3.34 10.56
N LEU A 285 -9.07 -2.84 10.62
CA LEU A 285 -8.13 -2.93 9.49
C LEU A 285 -7.70 -4.39 9.26
N PHE A 286 -7.30 -5.11 10.32
CA PHE A 286 -6.83 -6.50 10.24
C PHE A 286 -7.85 -7.41 9.56
N LEU A 287 -9.12 -7.36 9.98
CA LEU A 287 -10.17 -8.24 9.46
C LEU A 287 -10.57 -7.86 8.02
N ASN A 288 -10.67 -6.57 7.72
CA ASN A 288 -10.92 -6.09 6.36
C ASN A 288 -9.81 -6.52 5.40
N VAL A 289 -8.55 -6.35 5.83
CA VAL A 289 -7.39 -6.67 5.00
C VAL A 289 -7.20 -8.17 4.86
N SER A 290 -7.42 -8.97 5.91
CA SER A 290 -7.31 -10.44 5.85
C SER A 290 -8.27 -11.03 4.82
N ALA A 291 -9.51 -10.53 4.77
CA ALA A 291 -10.49 -10.96 3.78
C ALA A 291 -10.04 -10.62 2.35
N GLY A 292 -9.63 -9.38 2.10
CA GLY A 292 -9.31 -8.93 0.74
C GLY A 292 -7.97 -9.47 0.21
N ILE A 293 -6.90 -9.48 1.03
CA ILE A 293 -5.58 -9.98 0.59
C ILE A 293 -5.59 -11.49 0.37
N GLY A 294 -6.39 -12.21 1.14
CA GLY A 294 -6.60 -13.63 0.94
C GLY A 294 -7.20 -13.94 -0.42
N VAL A 295 -8.24 -13.19 -0.82
CA VAL A 295 -8.84 -13.33 -2.16
C VAL A 295 -7.82 -12.98 -3.25
N LEU A 296 -7.08 -11.88 -3.12
CA LEU A 296 -6.06 -11.50 -4.10
C LEU A 296 -5.00 -12.58 -4.31
N ALA A 297 -4.62 -13.29 -3.25
CA ALA A 297 -3.63 -14.37 -3.31
C ALA A 297 -4.09 -15.55 -4.17
N LEU A 298 -5.39 -15.85 -4.20
CA LEU A 298 -5.98 -16.99 -4.92
C LEU A 298 -6.96 -16.60 -6.02
N ALA A 299 -7.06 -15.32 -6.40
CA ALA A 299 -8.05 -14.85 -7.38
C ALA A 299 -7.95 -15.60 -8.72
N SER A 300 -6.74 -15.79 -9.25
CA SER A 300 -6.54 -16.51 -10.51
C SER A 300 -6.89 -18.00 -10.41
N PRO A 301 -6.35 -18.79 -9.47
CA PRO A 301 -6.78 -20.17 -9.26
C PRO A 301 -8.29 -20.31 -9.03
N MET A 302 -8.86 -19.42 -8.22
CA MET A 302 -10.29 -19.43 -7.89
C MET A 302 -11.16 -19.34 -9.14
N LEU A 303 -10.90 -18.39 -10.05
CA LEU A 303 -11.67 -18.26 -11.28
C LEU A 303 -11.49 -19.51 -12.18
N GLN A 304 -10.27 -20.02 -12.30
CA GLN A 304 -9.94 -21.19 -13.10
C GLN A 304 -10.63 -22.47 -12.58
N GLU A 305 -10.58 -22.69 -11.28
CA GLU A 305 -11.11 -23.89 -10.65
C GLU A 305 -12.64 -23.91 -10.56
N ILE A 306 -13.27 -22.73 -10.42
CA ILE A 306 -14.73 -22.61 -10.36
C ILE A 306 -15.35 -22.79 -11.75
N PHE A 307 -14.86 -22.05 -12.74
CA PHE A 307 -15.52 -21.98 -14.05
C PHE A 307 -14.86 -22.87 -15.11
N GLY A 308 -13.60 -23.28 -14.93
CA GLY A 308 -12.93 -24.27 -15.79
C GLY A 308 -13.08 -24.02 -17.28
N GLY A 309 -13.60 -24.99 -17.98
CA GLY A 309 -13.83 -24.95 -19.42
C GLY A 309 -14.90 -23.95 -19.87
N GLU A 310 -15.84 -23.55 -18.99
CA GLU A 310 -16.86 -22.55 -19.33
C GLU A 310 -16.24 -21.24 -19.79
N LEU A 311 -15.04 -20.87 -19.24
CA LEU A 311 -14.31 -19.67 -19.65
C LEU A 311 -13.85 -19.68 -21.11
N ILE A 312 -13.78 -20.85 -21.72
CA ILE A 312 -13.33 -21.06 -23.13
C ILE A 312 -14.39 -21.74 -24.00
N GLY A 313 -15.66 -21.69 -23.58
CA GLY A 313 -16.79 -22.22 -24.34
C GLY A 313 -16.95 -23.75 -24.30
N LEU A 314 -16.40 -24.41 -23.28
CA LEU A 314 -16.53 -25.85 -23.01
C LEU A 314 -17.36 -26.09 -21.75
N PRO A 315 -18.70 -25.92 -21.79
CA PRO A 315 -19.54 -26.04 -20.60
C PRO A 315 -19.49 -27.44 -20.01
N GLY A 316 -19.55 -27.54 -18.69
CA GLY A 316 -19.51 -28.80 -17.96
C GLY A 316 -18.12 -29.44 -17.84
N THR A 317 -17.08 -28.85 -18.44
CA THR A 317 -15.69 -29.35 -18.35
C THR A 317 -14.96 -28.69 -17.17
N GLY A 318 -14.68 -29.46 -16.11
CA GLY A 318 -13.90 -28.98 -14.97
C GLY A 318 -12.45 -28.66 -15.33
N PHE A 319 -11.82 -27.72 -14.60
CA PHE A 319 -10.44 -27.30 -14.86
C PHE A 319 -9.43 -28.46 -14.88
N SER A 320 -9.62 -29.47 -14.03
CA SER A 320 -8.74 -30.64 -13.96
C SER A 320 -8.72 -31.46 -15.27
N ALA A 321 -9.85 -31.48 -15.98
CA ALA A 321 -10.04 -32.25 -17.20
C ALA A 321 -9.51 -31.56 -18.48
N LEU A 322 -9.12 -30.28 -18.39
CA LEU A 322 -8.61 -29.52 -19.53
C LEU A 322 -7.19 -29.96 -19.90
N ASP A 323 -6.87 -29.90 -21.19
CA ASP A 323 -5.50 -30.11 -21.69
C ASP A 323 -4.59 -28.90 -21.39
N ALA A 324 -3.30 -29.02 -21.70
CA ALA A 324 -2.31 -27.96 -21.40
C ALA A 324 -2.57 -26.64 -22.15
N GLY A 325 -3.03 -26.70 -23.41
CA GLY A 325 -3.36 -25.54 -24.23
C GLY A 325 -4.60 -24.81 -23.71
N GLN A 326 -5.65 -25.59 -23.37
CA GLN A 326 -6.88 -25.06 -22.76
C GLN A 326 -6.62 -24.43 -21.38
N LYS A 327 -5.81 -25.07 -20.53
CA LYS A 327 -5.38 -24.50 -19.25
C LYS A 327 -4.65 -23.17 -19.42
N ALA A 328 -3.80 -23.04 -20.45
CA ALA A 328 -3.12 -21.80 -20.77
C ALA A 328 -4.10 -20.68 -21.18
N GLN A 329 -5.14 -21.01 -21.97
CA GLN A 329 -6.18 -20.04 -22.33
C GLN A 329 -7.00 -19.60 -21.10
N VAL A 330 -7.43 -20.54 -20.28
CA VAL A 330 -8.14 -20.23 -19.01
C VAL A 330 -7.29 -19.37 -18.08
N ALA A 331 -5.99 -19.65 -17.96
CA ALA A 331 -5.06 -18.85 -17.16
C ALA A 331 -4.90 -17.41 -17.70
N ALA A 332 -4.92 -17.21 -19.02
CA ALA A 332 -4.88 -15.88 -19.63
C ALA A 332 -6.13 -15.05 -19.27
N ILE A 333 -7.30 -15.68 -19.30
CA ILE A 333 -8.57 -15.03 -18.89
C ILE A 333 -8.53 -14.69 -17.39
N ALA A 334 -8.07 -15.62 -16.55
CA ALA A 334 -7.94 -15.39 -15.12
C ALA A 334 -6.92 -14.27 -14.77
N ALA A 335 -5.88 -14.09 -15.57
CA ALA A 335 -4.98 -12.94 -15.45
C ALA A 335 -5.69 -11.61 -15.75
N GLY A 336 -6.62 -11.58 -16.70
CA GLY A 336 -7.51 -10.44 -16.96
C GLY A 336 -8.38 -10.10 -15.75
N PHE A 337 -8.96 -11.11 -15.10
CA PHE A 337 -9.73 -10.94 -13.87
C PHE A 337 -8.91 -10.31 -12.74
N VAL A 338 -7.69 -10.81 -12.47
CA VAL A 338 -6.79 -10.22 -11.46
C VAL A 338 -6.48 -8.76 -11.79
N GLY A 339 -6.26 -8.44 -13.07
CA GLY A 339 -6.06 -7.06 -13.52
C GLY A 339 -7.27 -6.18 -13.22
N LEU A 340 -8.49 -6.68 -13.47
CA LEU A 340 -9.73 -5.96 -13.19
C LEU A 340 -9.92 -5.73 -11.69
N LEU A 341 -9.67 -6.74 -10.85
CA LEU A 341 -9.69 -6.61 -9.40
C LEU A 341 -8.71 -5.53 -8.91
N SER A 342 -7.51 -5.49 -9.48
CA SER A 342 -6.50 -4.47 -9.16
C SER A 342 -6.97 -3.06 -9.54
N LEU A 343 -7.62 -2.90 -10.70
CA LEU A 343 -8.19 -1.62 -11.13
C LEU A 343 -9.27 -1.13 -10.15
N PHE A 344 -10.21 -2.01 -9.77
CA PHE A 344 -11.25 -1.66 -8.80
C PHE A 344 -10.67 -1.35 -7.41
N ASN A 345 -9.61 -2.03 -7.00
CA ASN A 345 -8.88 -1.73 -5.77
C ASN A 345 -8.32 -0.30 -5.80
N ILE A 346 -7.68 0.11 -6.90
CA ILE A 346 -7.12 1.46 -7.07
C ILE A 346 -8.21 2.52 -7.06
N LEU A 347 -9.23 2.35 -7.87
CA LEU A 347 -10.36 3.28 -7.95
C LEU A 347 -11.10 3.38 -6.62
N GLY A 348 -11.27 2.25 -5.94
CA GLY A 348 -11.88 2.17 -4.62
C GLY A 348 -11.14 2.98 -3.55
N ARG A 349 -9.80 3.04 -3.62
CA ARG A 349 -8.99 3.87 -2.68
C ARG A 349 -9.37 5.34 -2.76
N PHE A 350 -9.49 5.88 -3.96
CA PHE A 350 -9.88 7.28 -4.13
C PHE A 350 -11.37 7.51 -3.87
N PHE A 351 -12.24 6.67 -4.45
CA PHE A 351 -13.69 6.80 -4.35
C PHE A 351 -14.19 6.73 -2.90
N TRP A 352 -13.91 5.63 -2.21
CA TRP A 352 -14.41 5.41 -0.86
C TRP A 352 -13.81 6.35 0.17
N ALA A 353 -12.51 6.65 0.06
CA ALA A 353 -11.88 7.59 0.96
C ALA A 353 -12.44 9.01 0.78
N SER A 354 -12.71 9.45 -0.46
CA SER A 354 -13.37 10.73 -0.73
C SER A 354 -14.82 10.73 -0.23
N MET A 355 -15.56 9.63 -0.44
CA MET A 355 -16.92 9.47 0.04
C MET A 355 -16.98 9.50 1.58
N SER A 356 -15.95 8.97 2.24
CA SER A 356 -15.86 8.97 3.71
C SER A 356 -15.78 10.38 4.32
N ASP A 357 -15.38 11.40 3.56
CA ASP A 357 -15.42 12.80 3.99
C ASP A 357 -16.86 13.31 4.17
N ARG A 358 -17.83 12.67 3.48
CA ARG A 358 -19.26 13.04 3.53
C ARG A 358 -20.04 12.18 4.52
N ILE A 359 -19.90 10.85 4.44
CA ILE A 359 -20.68 9.89 5.26
C ILE A 359 -20.03 9.56 6.60
N GLY A 360 -18.80 10.03 6.83
CA GLY A 360 -18.00 9.74 8.03
C GLY A 360 -17.27 8.40 7.94
N ARG A 361 -16.15 8.26 8.67
CA ARG A 361 -15.26 7.09 8.60
C ARG A 361 -15.93 5.82 9.13
N LYS A 362 -16.58 5.97 10.29
CA LYS A 362 -17.31 4.86 10.94
C LYS A 362 -18.43 4.33 10.04
N GLY A 363 -19.20 5.22 9.39
CA GLY A 363 -20.24 4.87 8.43
C GLY A 363 -19.69 4.15 7.20
N THR A 364 -18.57 4.65 6.65
CA THR A 364 -17.90 4.03 5.51
C THR A 364 -17.46 2.60 5.82
N TYR A 365 -16.81 2.37 6.98
CA TYR A 365 -16.43 1.02 7.39
C TYR A 365 -17.64 0.13 7.69
N ALA A 366 -18.74 0.68 8.21
CA ALA A 366 -19.98 -0.08 8.38
C ALA A 366 -20.50 -0.60 7.03
N ILE A 367 -20.43 0.22 5.96
CA ILE A 367 -20.76 -0.21 4.60
C ILE A 367 -19.81 -1.31 4.13
N PHE A 368 -18.49 -1.17 4.33
CA PHE A 368 -17.50 -2.19 3.92
C PHE A 368 -17.78 -3.53 4.55
N PHE A 369 -18.11 -3.55 5.82
CA PHE A 369 -18.37 -4.79 6.54
C PHE A 369 -19.73 -5.39 6.22
N ALA A 370 -20.80 -4.59 6.20
CA ALA A 370 -22.13 -5.07 5.91
C ALA A 370 -22.27 -5.55 4.46
N LEU A 371 -21.97 -4.66 3.50
CA LEU A 371 -22.07 -5.00 2.08
C LEU A 371 -21.03 -6.07 1.69
N GLY A 372 -19.78 -5.94 2.16
CA GLY A 372 -18.74 -6.93 1.90
C GLY A 372 -19.10 -8.31 2.44
N GLY A 373 -19.61 -8.40 3.68
CA GLY A 373 -20.09 -9.65 4.27
C GLY A 373 -21.20 -10.30 3.45
N LEU A 374 -22.18 -9.51 3.00
CA LEU A 374 -23.25 -9.98 2.12
C LEU A 374 -22.70 -10.47 0.77
N LEU A 375 -21.78 -9.75 0.15
CA LEU A 375 -21.18 -10.11 -1.13
C LEU A 375 -20.33 -11.38 -1.03
N TYR A 376 -19.54 -11.54 0.04
CA TYR A 376 -18.83 -12.79 0.29
C TYR A 376 -19.78 -13.96 0.49
N ALA A 377 -20.88 -13.79 1.22
CA ALA A 377 -21.90 -14.81 1.41
C ALA A 377 -22.66 -15.16 0.12
N ALA A 378 -22.82 -14.18 -0.79
CA ALA A 378 -23.50 -14.36 -2.08
C ALA A 378 -22.59 -14.98 -3.17
N ALA A 379 -21.26 -14.88 -3.03
CA ALA A 379 -20.31 -15.36 -4.04
C ALA A 379 -20.45 -16.86 -4.36
N PRO A 380 -20.66 -17.79 -3.39
CA PRO A 380 -20.91 -19.19 -3.68
C PRO A 380 -22.19 -19.43 -4.50
N TRP A 381 -23.24 -18.67 -4.24
CA TRP A 381 -24.47 -18.75 -5.03
C TRP A 381 -24.23 -18.31 -6.48
N ALA A 382 -23.53 -17.19 -6.70
CA ALA A 382 -23.19 -16.71 -8.04
C ALA A 382 -22.32 -17.72 -8.81
N ALA A 383 -21.40 -18.41 -8.13
CA ALA A 383 -20.62 -19.51 -8.68
C ALA A 383 -21.50 -20.72 -9.03
N GLY A 384 -22.41 -21.10 -8.12
CA GLY A 384 -23.29 -22.28 -8.29
C GLY A 384 -24.30 -22.15 -9.44
N ILE A 385 -24.75 -20.92 -9.77
CA ILE A 385 -25.61 -20.67 -10.95
C ILE A 385 -24.81 -20.50 -12.25
N GLY A 386 -23.46 -20.64 -12.22
CA GLY A 386 -22.59 -20.49 -13.39
C GLY A 386 -22.45 -19.05 -13.89
N SER A 387 -22.85 -18.04 -13.13
CA SER A 387 -22.81 -16.65 -13.59
C SER A 387 -21.43 -16.02 -13.39
N GLN A 388 -20.54 -16.16 -14.37
CA GLN A 388 -19.21 -15.55 -14.39
C GLN A 388 -19.25 -14.02 -14.19
N ALA A 389 -20.16 -13.35 -14.93
CA ALA A 389 -20.27 -11.89 -14.87
C ALA A 389 -20.67 -11.40 -13.47
N LEU A 390 -21.64 -12.07 -12.82
CA LEU A 390 -22.05 -11.74 -11.46
C LEU A 390 -20.94 -11.99 -10.45
N PHE A 391 -20.24 -13.14 -10.58
CA PHE A 391 -19.10 -13.48 -9.73
C PHE A 391 -17.99 -12.43 -9.84
N VAL A 392 -17.59 -12.05 -11.05
CA VAL A 392 -16.59 -11.01 -11.31
C VAL A 392 -17.04 -9.66 -10.73
N ALA A 393 -18.30 -9.26 -10.94
CA ALA A 393 -18.85 -8.02 -10.41
C ALA A 393 -18.81 -7.98 -8.86
N ILE A 394 -19.21 -9.06 -8.20
CA ILE A 394 -19.12 -9.21 -6.74
C ILE A 394 -17.70 -8.93 -6.26
N PHE A 395 -16.71 -9.59 -6.84
CA PHE A 395 -15.32 -9.43 -6.42
C PHE A 395 -14.72 -8.06 -6.79
N CYS A 396 -15.14 -7.44 -7.88
CA CYS A 396 -14.78 -6.05 -8.20
C CYS A 396 -15.26 -5.08 -7.11
N VAL A 397 -16.50 -5.22 -6.62
CA VAL A 397 -17.03 -4.39 -5.54
C VAL A 397 -16.28 -4.68 -4.22
N ILE A 398 -16.07 -5.96 -3.87
CA ILE A 398 -15.30 -6.35 -2.68
C ILE A 398 -13.91 -5.72 -2.70
N LEU A 399 -13.19 -5.82 -3.82
CA LEU A 399 -11.83 -5.28 -3.93
C LEU A 399 -11.80 -3.75 -3.95
N SER A 400 -12.85 -3.09 -4.43
CA SER A 400 -12.98 -1.63 -4.30
C SER A 400 -13.06 -1.21 -2.82
N MET A 401 -13.84 -1.94 -2.01
CA MET A 401 -13.96 -1.71 -0.57
C MET A 401 -12.69 -2.07 0.20
N TYR A 402 -12.01 -3.15 -0.19
CA TYR A 402 -10.70 -3.51 0.34
C TYR A 402 -9.69 -2.36 0.16
N GLY A 403 -9.60 -1.82 -1.07
CA GLY A 403 -8.76 -0.65 -1.34
C GLY A 403 -9.19 0.58 -0.55
N GLY A 404 -10.50 0.83 -0.48
CA GLY A 404 -11.11 1.90 0.30
C GLY A 404 -10.77 1.84 1.79
N GLY A 405 -10.68 0.64 2.37
CA GLY A 405 -10.31 0.43 3.76
C GLY A 405 -8.91 0.98 4.08
N PHE A 406 -7.92 0.66 3.26
CA PHE A 406 -6.57 1.22 3.42
C PHE A 406 -6.54 2.75 3.33
N ALA A 407 -7.30 3.32 2.40
CA ALA A 407 -7.27 4.75 2.14
C ALA A 407 -8.07 5.56 3.17
N THR A 408 -9.09 4.97 3.78
CA THR A 408 -9.94 5.62 4.78
C THR A 408 -9.33 5.59 6.19
N VAL A 409 -8.55 4.55 6.54
CA VAL A 409 -8.07 4.37 7.91
C VAL A 409 -7.16 5.48 8.43
N PRO A 410 -6.25 6.10 7.66
CA PRO A 410 -5.45 7.19 8.18
C PRO A 410 -6.29 8.42 8.54
N ALA A 411 -7.33 8.71 7.74
CA ALA A 411 -8.28 9.77 8.05
C ALA A 411 -9.12 9.42 9.30
N TYR A 412 -9.47 8.15 9.50
CA TYR A 412 -10.14 7.68 10.70
C TYR A 412 -9.27 7.89 11.94
N LEU A 413 -7.98 7.55 11.87
CA LEU A 413 -7.03 7.82 12.95
C LEU A 413 -6.88 9.32 13.23
N ALA A 414 -6.84 10.15 12.18
CA ALA A 414 -6.77 11.60 12.33
C ALA A 414 -8.02 12.16 13.01
N ASP A 415 -9.19 11.60 12.72
CA ASP A 415 -10.45 12.01 13.36
C ASP A 415 -10.49 11.59 14.84
N VAL A 416 -9.98 10.41 15.21
CA VAL A 416 -10.02 9.89 16.60
C VAL A 416 -8.87 10.44 17.45
N PHE A 417 -7.64 10.52 16.92
CA PHE A 417 -6.43 10.83 17.69
C PHE A 417 -5.85 12.22 17.42
N GLY A 418 -6.43 12.96 16.48
CA GLY A 418 -5.88 14.22 16.00
C GLY A 418 -4.74 14.04 15.00
N THR A 419 -4.26 15.15 14.42
CA THR A 419 -3.35 15.12 13.27
C THR A 419 -1.87 15.20 13.61
N GLN A 420 -1.50 15.55 14.85
CA GLN A 420 -0.10 15.85 15.21
C GLN A 420 0.83 14.63 15.07
N PHE A 421 0.40 13.45 15.54
CA PHE A 421 1.15 12.21 15.46
C PHE A 421 0.51 11.16 14.54
N VAL A 422 -0.39 11.58 13.66
CA VAL A 422 -1.19 10.65 12.85
C VAL A 422 -0.33 9.71 12.00
N GLY A 423 0.77 10.19 11.44
CA GLY A 423 1.69 9.34 10.66
C GLY A 423 2.33 8.24 11.50
N ALA A 424 2.75 8.58 12.72
CA ALA A 424 3.35 7.62 13.65
C ALA A 424 2.32 6.63 14.22
N ILE A 425 1.11 7.10 14.54
CA ILE A 425 0.01 6.24 15.01
C ILE A 425 -0.43 5.29 13.89
N HIS A 426 -0.54 5.80 12.66
CA HIS A 426 -0.82 5.00 11.47
C HIS A 426 0.27 3.95 11.25
N GLY A 427 1.56 4.33 11.38
CA GLY A 427 2.66 3.37 11.30
C GLY A 427 2.51 2.20 12.27
N ARG A 428 2.12 2.45 13.53
CA ARG A 428 1.81 1.37 14.49
C ARG A 428 0.61 0.53 14.06
N LEU A 429 -0.39 1.14 13.47
CA LEU A 429 -1.58 0.44 12.99
C LEU A 429 -1.27 -0.50 11.82
N LEU A 430 -0.26 -0.19 10.98
CA LEU A 430 0.13 -1.02 9.84
C LEU A 430 0.63 -2.42 10.24
N THR A 431 0.94 -2.67 11.51
CA THR A 431 1.15 -4.04 12.02
C THR A 431 -0.07 -4.94 11.82
N ALA A 432 -1.28 -4.37 11.75
CA ALA A 432 -2.50 -5.08 11.36
C ALA A 432 -2.40 -5.62 9.92
N TRP A 433 -1.83 -4.82 9.01
CA TRP A 433 -1.60 -5.27 7.63
C TRP A 433 -0.56 -6.38 7.56
N SER A 434 0.55 -6.27 8.29
CA SER A 434 1.57 -7.34 8.36
C SER A 434 0.97 -8.66 8.84
N MET A 435 0.14 -8.62 9.88
CA MET A 435 -0.54 -9.80 10.40
C MET A 435 -1.57 -10.35 9.38
N ALA A 436 -2.34 -9.47 8.75
CA ALA A 436 -3.33 -9.85 7.73
C ALA A 436 -2.69 -10.49 6.50
N GLY A 437 -1.52 -10.00 6.09
CA GLY A 437 -0.74 -10.56 4.99
C GLY A 437 -0.27 -11.99 5.21
N ILE A 438 -0.19 -12.43 6.48
CA ILE A 438 0.09 -13.82 6.86
C ILE A 438 -1.23 -14.59 7.00
N VAL A 439 -2.15 -14.08 7.83
CA VAL A 439 -3.36 -14.80 8.23
C VAL A 439 -4.33 -14.99 7.06
N GLY A 440 -4.52 -13.97 6.22
CA GLY A 440 -5.46 -14.04 5.09
C GLY A 440 -5.16 -15.20 4.13
N PRO A 441 -3.99 -15.18 3.45
CA PRO A 441 -3.60 -16.26 2.55
C PRO A 441 -3.51 -17.63 3.24
N PHE A 442 -3.01 -17.69 4.48
CA PHE A 442 -2.91 -18.94 5.24
C PHE A 442 -4.27 -19.59 5.45
N VAL A 443 -5.27 -18.83 5.94
CA VAL A 443 -6.62 -19.35 6.19
C VAL A 443 -7.24 -19.88 4.90
N ILE A 444 -7.17 -19.10 3.82
CA ILE A 444 -7.78 -19.50 2.54
C ILE A 444 -7.10 -20.74 1.96
N THR A 445 -5.76 -20.77 1.98
CA THR A 445 -5.00 -21.91 1.45
C THR A 445 -5.31 -23.19 2.22
N LYS A 446 -5.35 -23.12 3.57
CA LYS A 446 -5.66 -24.29 4.41
C LYS A 446 -7.08 -24.83 4.20
N ILE A 447 -8.06 -23.93 4.09
CA ILE A 447 -9.44 -24.36 3.79
C ILE A 447 -9.50 -25.02 2.40
N ARG A 448 -8.88 -24.40 1.38
CA ARG A 448 -8.83 -24.96 0.03
C ARG A 448 -8.14 -26.33 0.01
N GLU A 449 -6.97 -26.48 0.64
CA GLU A 449 -6.26 -27.77 0.74
C GLU A 449 -7.16 -28.85 1.36
N ALA A 450 -7.85 -28.53 2.45
CA ALA A 450 -8.78 -29.47 3.10
C ALA A 450 -9.96 -29.84 2.21
N GLN A 451 -10.51 -28.89 1.44
CA GLN A 451 -11.60 -29.15 0.48
C GLN A 451 -11.13 -30.03 -0.68
N VAL A 452 -9.95 -29.76 -1.24
CA VAL A 452 -9.34 -30.58 -2.30
C VAL A 452 -9.08 -32.01 -1.80
N ALA A 453 -8.56 -32.18 -0.58
CA ALA A 453 -8.33 -33.47 0.05
C ALA A 453 -9.65 -34.25 0.28
N ALA A 454 -10.77 -33.54 0.49
CA ALA A 454 -12.11 -34.10 0.60
C ALA A 454 -12.77 -34.38 -0.77
N GLY A 455 -12.07 -34.19 -1.90
CA GLY A 455 -12.56 -34.41 -3.25
C GLY A 455 -13.51 -33.33 -3.78
N VAL A 456 -13.66 -32.20 -3.10
CA VAL A 456 -14.53 -31.09 -3.53
C VAL A 456 -13.91 -30.36 -4.72
N GLN A 457 -14.71 -30.04 -5.73
CA GLN A 457 -14.28 -29.38 -6.97
C GLN A 457 -15.28 -28.30 -7.41
N GLY A 458 -14.89 -27.49 -8.39
CA GLY A 458 -15.75 -26.47 -9.00
C GLY A 458 -16.22 -25.40 -8.03
N ALA A 459 -17.48 -25.00 -8.13
CA ALA A 459 -18.08 -23.92 -7.35
C ALA A 459 -18.02 -24.12 -5.84
N ASP A 460 -18.15 -25.35 -5.37
CA ASP A 460 -18.20 -25.69 -3.93
C ASP A 460 -16.82 -25.60 -3.26
N LEU A 461 -15.72 -25.64 -4.03
CA LEU A 461 -14.35 -25.65 -3.52
C LEU A 461 -14.06 -24.43 -2.62
N TYR A 462 -14.63 -23.28 -2.97
CA TYR A 462 -14.39 -22.01 -2.27
C TYR A 462 -15.54 -21.58 -1.35
N GLY A 463 -16.68 -22.29 -1.33
CA GLY A 463 -17.85 -21.90 -0.56
C GLY A 463 -17.56 -21.69 0.93
N ARG A 464 -16.89 -22.65 1.58
CA ARG A 464 -16.50 -22.53 3.01
C ARG A 464 -15.56 -21.33 3.24
N THR A 465 -14.62 -21.09 2.32
CA THR A 465 -13.72 -19.94 2.39
C THR A 465 -14.50 -18.64 2.40
N MET A 466 -15.49 -18.49 1.51
CA MET A 466 -16.30 -17.26 1.42
C MET A 466 -17.08 -17.00 2.71
N TYR A 467 -17.66 -18.02 3.32
CA TYR A 467 -18.37 -17.87 4.60
C TYR A 467 -17.43 -17.53 5.77
N VAL A 468 -16.21 -18.06 5.80
CA VAL A 468 -15.19 -17.68 6.80
C VAL A 468 -14.79 -16.21 6.62
N LEU A 469 -14.59 -15.75 5.37
CA LEU A 469 -14.29 -14.34 5.10
C LEU A 469 -15.47 -13.43 5.46
N ALA A 470 -16.71 -13.84 5.18
CA ALA A 470 -17.91 -13.13 5.63
C ALA A 470 -17.96 -13.01 7.15
N SER A 471 -17.57 -14.07 7.89
CA SER A 471 -17.50 -14.03 9.36
C SER A 471 -16.43 -13.05 9.88
N PHE A 472 -15.27 -12.94 9.19
CA PHE A 472 -14.27 -11.91 9.52
C PHE A 472 -14.85 -10.52 9.40
N LEU A 473 -15.64 -10.26 8.35
CA LEU A 473 -16.29 -8.97 8.17
C LEU A 473 -17.39 -8.72 9.20
N ALA A 474 -18.14 -9.74 9.60
CA ALA A 474 -19.13 -9.61 10.66
C ALA A 474 -18.47 -9.23 12.01
N VAL A 475 -17.36 -9.86 12.38
CA VAL A 475 -16.58 -9.48 13.57
C VAL A 475 -16.00 -8.07 13.41
N GLY A 476 -15.49 -7.72 12.22
CA GLY A 476 -15.01 -6.38 11.91
C GLY A 476 -16.09 -5.31 12.05
N PHE A 477 -17.32 -5.62 11.64
CA PHE A 477 -18.48 -4.77 11.83
C PHE A 477 -18.74 -4.46 13.31
N LEU A 478 -18.74 -5.49 14.15
CA LEU A 478 -18.88 -5.33 15.60
C LEU A 478 -17.76 -4.47 16.20
N CYS A 479 -16.51 -4.74 15.82
CA CYS A 479 -15.37 -3.91 16.24
C CYS A 479 -15.55 -2.44 15.84
N ASN A 480 -16.01 -2.17 14.60
CA ASN A 480 -16.26 -0.81 14.12
C ASN A 480 -17.39 -0.12 14.91
N LEU A 481 -18.46 -0.84 15.26
CA LEU A 481 -19.54 -0.31 16.08
C LEU A 481 -19.06 0.09 17.48
N LEU A 482 -18.12 -0.65 18.06
CA LEU A 482 -17.52 -0.41 19.37
C LEU A 482 -16.58 0.81 19.40
N VAL A 483 -16.12 1.32 18.27
CA VAL A 483 -15.33 2.56 18.24
C VAL A 483 -16.21 3.73 18.72
N ARG A 484 -15.81 4.36 19.82
CA ARG A 484 -16.49 5.47 20.47
C ARG A 484 -15.58 6.71 20.51
N PRO A 485 -16.12 7.92 20.73
CA PRO A 485 -15.32 9.10 20.95
C PRO A 485 -14.28 8.87 22.06
N LEU A 486 -13.10 9.48 21.89
CA LEU A 486 -12.03 9.34 22.86
C LEU A 486 -12.29 10.21 24.09
N ALA A 487 -12.01 9.68 25.27
CA ALA A 487 -12.16 10.44 26.51
C ALA A 487 -11.11 11.57 26.60
N GLN A 488 -11.51 12.73 27.16
CA GLN A 488 -10.70 13.95 27.24
C GLN A 488 -9.32 13.73 27.89
N ARG A 489 -9.23 12.81 28.86
CA ARG A 489 -7.98 12.46 29.57
C ARG A 489 -6.85 11.96 28.68
N TRP A 490 -7.15 11.53 27.47
CA TRP A 490 -6.15 11.02 26.53
C TRP A 490 -5.53 12.10 25.65
N PHE A 491 -6.13 13.30 25.61
CA PHE A 491 -5.59 14.40 24.84
C PHE A 491 -4.48 15.09 25.62
N MET A 492 -3.43 15.48 24.89
CA MET A 492 -2.31 16.26 25.45
C MET A 492 -2.80 17.59 25.98
N SER A 493 -2.24 18.03 27.11
CA SER A 493 -2.41 19.37 27.63
C SER A 493 -1.74 20.42 26.73
N ASP A 494 -2.14 21.68 26.85
CA ASP A 494 -1.53 22.77 26.09
C ASP A 494 -0.05 22.95 26.46
N SER A 495 0.33 22.68 27.71
CA SER A 495 1.72 22.70 28.17
C SER A 495 2.58 21.60 27.53
N GLU A 496 2.06 20.38 27.38
CA GLU A 496 2.74 19.29 26.68
C GLU A 496 2.91 19.63 25.19
N ARG A 497 1.90 20.23 24.56
CA ARG A 497 1.97 20.67 23.15
C ARG A 497 3.04 21.74 22.98
N ALA A 498 3.02 22.79 23.82
CA ALA A 498 4.02 23.85 23.78
C ALA A 498 5.45 23.32 23.95
N SER A 499 5.66 22.35 24.86
CA SER A 499 6.98 21.73 25.07
C SER A 499 7.47 20.96 23.83
N LEU A 500 6.56 20.35 23.06
CA LEU A 500 6.90 19.66 21.82
C LEU A 500 7.24 20.64 20.69
N ASP A 501 6.52 21.76 20.61
CA ASP A 501 6.78 22.81 19.62
C ASP A 501 8.14 23.48 19.86
N VAL A 502 8.52 23.73 21.10
CA VAL A 502 9.86 24.23 21.48
C VAL A 502 10.95 23.22 21.10
N ARG A 503 10.76 21.92 21.39
CA ARG A 503 11.72 20.86 21.02
C ARG A 503 11.83 20.66 19.50
N ALA A 504 10.79 21.01 18.76
CA ALA A 504 10.77 20.93 17.30
C ALA A 504 11.43 22.15 16.62
N GLY A 505 11.99 23.10 17.40
CA GLY A 505 12.60 24.33 16.86
C GLY A 505 11.57 25.31 16.28
N ALA A 506 10.29 25.14 16.60
CA ALA A 506 9.27 26.12 16.25
C ALA A 506 9.40 27.32 17.19
N THR A 507 10.24 28.30 16.85
CA THR A 507 10.18 29.61 17.46
C THR A 507 8.79 30.19 17.19
N ALA A 508 8.02 30.37 18.27
CA ALA A 508 6.73 31.02 18.26
C ALA A 508 6.95 32.52 17.98
N SER A 509 7.16 32.90 16.74
CA SER A 509 7.12 34.31 16.33
C SER A 509 7.03 34.42 14.80
N GLY A 510 5.85 34.11 14.29
CA GLY A 510 5.39 34.70 13.05
C GLY A 510 4.02 35.30 13.32
N PRO A 511 3.74 36.51 12.85
CA PRO A 511 2.44 37.12 13.05
C PRO A 511 1.36 36.19 12.52
N SER A 512 0.24 36.07 13.23
CA SER A 512 -1.02 35.46 12.78
C SER A 512 -1.61 36.31 11.65
N GLY A 513 -0.85 36.44 10.56
CA GLY A 513 -1.32 36.96 9.30
C GLY A 513 -2.09 35.87 8.59
N SER A 514 -3.27 36.18 8.08
CA SER A 514 -3.96 35.40 7.09
C SER A 514 -2.97 35.13 5.95
N PHE A 515 -2.42 33.91 5.91
CA PHE A 515 -1.61 33.48 4.77
C PHE A 515 -2.56 33.33 3.60
N GLY A 516 -2.77 34.44 2.85
CA GLY A 516 -3.51 34.41 1.61
C GLY A 516 -2.84 33.39 0.68
N ILE A 517 -3.43 32.22 0.60
CA ILE A 517 -3.11 31.31 -0.48
C ILE A 517 -3.73 31.98 -1.70
N GLY A 518 -2.89 32.42 -2.64
CA GLY A 518 -3.37 32.81 -3.94
C GLY A 518 -4.38 31.75 -4.39
N ARG A 519 -5.54 32.16 -4.85
CA ARG A 519 -6.52 31.27 -5.50
C ARG A 519 -5.75 30.57 -6.61
N GLY A 520 -5.09 29.44 -6.24
CA GLY A 520 -4.18 28.72 -7.09
C GLY A 520 -4.97 28.09 -8.20
N GLY A 521 -5.11 28.83 -9.30
CA GLY A 521 -5.37 28.25 -10.58
C GLY A 521 -4.30 27.18 -10.84
N PHE A 522 -4.62 26.21 -11.63
CA PHE A 522 -3.75 25.09 -12.00
C PHE A 522 -2.50 25.70 -12.68
N SER A 523 -1.40 25.85 -11.92
CA SER A 523 -0.16 26.43 -12.44
C SER A 523 0.50 25.46 -13.41
N ALA A 524 1.27 25.96 -14.38
CA ALA A 524 2.03 25.11 -15.32
C ALA A 524 2.90 24.07 -14.59
N GLY A 525 3.53 24.47 -13.46
CA GLY A 525 4.30 23.55 -12.62
C GLY A 525 3.44 22.45 -11.99
N ALA A 526 2.20 22.76 -11.60
CA ALA A 526 1.27 21.73 -11.11
C ALA A 526 0.84 20.80 -12.25
N ALA A 527 0.57 21.32 -13.44
CA ALA A 527 0.25 20.51 -14.61
C ALA A 527 1.39 19.52 -14.95
N VAL A 528 2.63 19.97 -14.96
CA VAL A 528 3.80 19.10 -15.20
C VAL A 528 3.94 18.05 -14.11
N ALA A 529 3.83 18.43 -12.83
CA ALA A 529 3.93 17.49 -11.71
C ALA A 529 2.84 16.40 -11.77
N TRP A 530 1.61 16.76 -12.12
CA TRP A 530 0.52 15.81 -12.32
C TRP A 530 0.70 14.94 -13.57
N ALA A 531 1.26 15.47 -14.66
CA ALA A 531 1.55 14.70 -15.86
C ALA A 531 2.61 13.61 -15.60
N VAL A 532 3.67 13.93 -14.86
CA VAL A 532 4.75 12.98 -14.53
C VAL A 532 4.24 11.74 -13.81
N VAL A 533 3.25 11.88 -12.92
CA VAL A 533 2.65 10.72 -12.21
C VAL A 533 1.41 10.18 -12.93
N GLY A 534 0.67 11.01 -13.65
CA GLY A 534 -0.59 10.65 -14.32
C GLY A 534 -0.38 9.82 -15.58
N ILE A 535 0.63 10.15 -16.40
CA ILE A 535 0.92 9.41 -17.65
C ILE A 535 1.19 7.93 -17.38
N PRO A 536 2.08 7.54 -16.45
CA PRO A 536 2.28 6.13 -16.10
C PRO A 536 1.00 5.43 -15.60
N ILE A 537 0.16 6.13 -14.82
CA ILE A 537 -1.11 5.58 -14.34
C ILE A 537 -2.06 5.29 -15.50
N VAL A 538 -2.24 6.23 -16.43
CA VAL A 538 -3.11 6.06 -17.60
C VAL A 538 -2.61 4.92 -18.49
N TRP A 539 -1.31 4.83 -18.70
CA TRP A 539 -0.68 3.72 -19.45
C TRP A 539 -0.96 2.37 -18.79
N GLY A 540 -0.77 2.25 -17.47
CA GLY A 540 -1.06 1.02 -16.72
C GLY A 540 -2.55 0.64 -16.77
N ILE A 541 -3.47 1.61 -16.66
CA ILE A 541 -4.93 1.39 -16.83
C ILE A 541 -5.21 0.83 -18.23
N GLY A 542 -4.63 1.42 -19.28
CA GLY A 542 -4.83 0.97 -20.67
C GLY A 542 -4.41 -0.49 -20.86
N ILE A 543 -3.23 -0.90 -20.38
CA ILE A 543 -2.77 -2.29 -20.43
C ILE A 543 -3.71 -3.21 -19.64
N THR A 544 -4.13 -2.80 -18.45
CA THR A 544 -5.03 -3.61 -17.61
C THR A 544 -6.37 -3.83 -18.29
N LEU A 545 -6.98 -2.77 -18.84
CA LEU A 545 -8.25 -2.87 -19.55
C LEU A 545 -8.12 -3.73 -20.81
N SER A 546 -7.05 -3.60 -21.59
CA SER A 546 -6.85 -4.43 -22.78
C SER A 546 -6.82 -5.93 -22.47
N LYS A 547 -6.24 -6.32 -21.33
CA LYS A 547 -6.23 -7.71 -20.83
C LYS A 547 -7.59 -8.12 -20.26
N ALA A 548 -8.29 -7.22 -19.56
CA ALA A 548 -9.59 -7.52 -18.95
C ALA A 548 -10.71 -7.65 -19.99
N PHE A 549 -10.61 -7.03 -21.16
CA PHE A 549 -11.61 -7.19 -22.24
C PHE A 549 -11.77 -8.64 -22.72
N ILE A 550 -10.78 -9.51 -22.50
CA ILE A 550 -10.86 -10.93 -22.84
C ILE A 550 -11.94 -11.65 -22.00
N LEU A 551 -12.24 -11.15 -20.77
CA LEU A 551 -13.27 -11.71 -19.89
C LEU A 551 -14.70 -11.55 -20.41
N PHE A 552 -14.93 -10.62 -21.35
CA PHE A 552 -16.25 -10.25 -21.82
C PHE A 552 -16.47 -10.60 -23.31
N ARG A 553 -15.54 -11.34 -23.90
CA ARG A 553 -15.62 -11.95 -25.24
C ARG A 553 -16.05 -13.38 -25.17
#